data_d61320bc236d0ac461838ec5fa7d1665
#
_entry.id   d61320bc236d0ac461838ec5fa7d1665
#
_cell.length_a   1.000
_cell.length_b   1.000
_cell.length_c   1.000
_cell.angle_alpha   90.00
_cell.angle_beta   90.00
_cell.angle_gamma   90.00
#
_symmetry.space_group_name_H-M   'P 1'
#
loop_
_entity.id
_entity.type
_entity.pdbx_description
1 polymer ?
#
loop_
_entity_poly.entity_id
_entity_poly.type
_entity_poly.pdbx_seq_one_letter_code
_entity_poly.pdbx_strand_id
1 'polypeptide(L)'
;MSKPFVPPLPNPALYTNQHHEISIAPSPPLNPGPDDCVVHMRSNGICGSDIHFWHAGRIGALEVTAPHCLGHEGAGEVVWTGSSVSHLSVGDRVAVEPGVPCEKCRECSSGNYNLCLDVQFSGVPPHTGSIRRYHVHSARYLHKLPDELSFGDGALLEPLSVVLHAFERSPVKLGEATVICGAGPIGLVALAVAKASGACPLVVTDLDEGRLRFAEKFVPGAIGVKIRAELGPEEMAGEILKQVGAAGGERPRVVYECTGVQGSVVTAAFMPRPAGEVMVIGVGRQTMNELPFMHISMAEVDLKFINRYHHSWPAAIRLLQHGVLNLNPLVTHRFPLEQAVEALTASADRNSGSIKVHIEDKEGLTGETVREKSKL
;
A
#
# COMPACT_ATOMS: atom_id res chain seq x y z
N MET A 1 -15.10 20.89 -27.19
CA MET A 1 -14.93 21.17 -25.76
C MET A 1 -15.85 20.23 -25.01
N SER A 2 -15.34 19.42 -24.09
CA SER A 2 -16.16 18.60 -23.20
C SER A 2 -17.00 19.50 -22.29
N LYS A 3 -18.24 19.09 -22.00
CA LYS A 3 -19.07 19.82 -21.02
C LYS A 3 -18.39 19.75 -19.65
N PRO A 4 -18.34 20.85 -18.88
CA PRO A 4 -17.81 20.81 -17.52
C PRO A 4 -18.57 19.76 -16.70
N PHE A 5 -17.86 18.98 -15.89
CA PHE A 5 -18.49 18.04 -14.98
C PHE A 5 -19.09 18.79 -13.78
N VAL A 6 -20.34 18.55 -13.52
CA VAL A 6 -21.02 19.02 -12.31
C VAL A 6 -21.37 17.79 -11.48
N PRO A 7 -20.81 17.65 -10.28
CA PRO A 7 -21.11 16.50 -9.42
C PRO A 7 -22.62 16.43 -9.11
N PRO A 8 -23.27 15.27 -9.27
CA PRO A 8 -24.70 15.12 -8.93
C PRO A 8 -24.98 15.14 -7.42
N LEU A 9 -23.96 14.86 -6.61
CA LEU A 9 -24.01 14.87 -5.14
C LEU A 9 -22.88 15.76 -4.59
N PRO A 10 -22.99 16.26 -3.34
CA PRO A 10 -21.90 16.94 -2.66
C PRO A 10 -20.60 16.12 -2.70
N ASN A 11 -19.46 16.77 -2.80
CA ASN A 11 -18.15 16.13 -2.84
C ASN A 11 -17.36 16.39 -1.53
N PRO A 12 -17.73 15.73 -0.41
CA PRO A 12 -16.93 15.81 0.81
C PRO A 12 -15.60 15.08 0.62
N ALA A 13 -14.58 15.53 1.34
CA ALA A 13 -13.27 14.91 1.36
C ALA A 13 -12.64 15.00 2.75
N LEU A 14 -11.76 14.05 3.06
CA LEU A 14 -10.96 14.04 4.29
C LEU A 14 -9.72 14.91 4.12
N TYR A 15 -9.58 15.92 4.95
CA TYR A 15 -8.46 16.84 4.97
C TYR A 15 -7.64 16.75 6.24
N THR A 16 -6.34 16.96 6.10
CA THR A 16 -5.46 17.40 7.19
C THR A 16 -4.90 18.79 6.87
N ASN A 17 -4.27 19.45 7.84
CA ASN A 17 -3.69 20.78 7.67
C ASN A 17 -2.36 20.92 8.42
N GLN A 18 -1.72 22.09 8.31
CA GLN A 18 -0.46 22.42 8.98
C GLN A 18 -0.53 22.46 10.51
N HIS A 19 -1.74 22.40 11.09
CA HIS A 19 -1.99 22.34 12.53
C HIS A 19 -2.26 20.91 13.02
N HIS A 20 -2.10 19.91 12.16
CA HIS A 20 -2.35 18.49 12.47
C HIS A 20 -3.82 18.19 12.81
N GLU A 21 -4.74 18.99 12.30
CA GLU A 21 -6.16 18.77 12.45
C GLU A 21 -6.68 17.94 11.27
N ILE A 22 -7.69 17.12 11.52
CA ILE A 22 -8.41 16.37 10.48
C ILE A 22 -9.89 16.76 10.46
N SER A 23 -10.43 16.86 9.27
CA SER A 23 -11.84 17.23 9.10
C SER A 23 -12.38 16.72 7.76
N ILE A 24 -13.70 16.59 7.70
CA ILE A 24 -14.42 16.41 6.44
C ILE A 24 -14.91 17.78 6.00
N ALA A 25 -14.56 18.18 4.79
CA ALA A 25 -14.95 19.47 4.21
C ALA A 25 -15.33 19.30 2.72
N PRO A 26 -16.13 20.21 2.16
CA PRO A 26 -16.42 20.21 0.73
C PRO A 26 -15.14 20.36 -0.10
N SER A 27 -15.04 19.57 -1.15
CA SER A 27 -13.93 19.70 -2.12
C SER A 27 -14.13 20.95 -3.00
N PRO A 28 -13.02 21.56 -3.46
CA PRO A 28 -13.08 22.57 -4.52
C PRO A 28 -13.79 22.04 -5.78
N PRO A 29 -14.28 22.94 -6.65
CA PRO A 29 -14.84 22.54 -7.94
C PRO A 29 -13.87 21.68 -8.75
N LEU A 30 -14.41 20.66 -9.41
CA LEU A 30 -13.62 19.74 -10.24
C LEU A 30 -13.41 20.34 -11.63
N ASN A 31 -12.17 20.33 -12.10
CA ASN A 31 -11.80 20.84 -13.43
C ASN A 31 -11.09 19.74 -14.24
N PRO A 32 -11.81 18.69 -14.70
CA PRO A 32 -11.18 17.62 -15.48
C PRO A 32 -10.77 18.11 -16.87
N GLY A 33 -9.57 17.72 -17.28
CA GLY A 33 -9.01 17.97 -18.60
C GLY A 33 -9.50 16.96 -19.67
N PRO A 34 -9.04 17.13 -20.93
CA PRO A 34 -9.47 16.26 -22.03
C PRO A 34 -8.99 14.79 -21.86
N ASP A 35 -7.91 14.56 -21.13
CA ASP A 35 -7.30 13.23 -20.91
C ASP A 35 -7.68 12.62 -19.56
N ASP A 36 -8.59 13.29 -18.81
CA ASP A 36 -8.98 12.87 -17.47
C ASP A 36 -10.31 12.12 -17.47
N CYS A 37 -10.52 11.36 -16.39
CA CYS A 37 -11.82 10.89 -15.97
C CYS A 37 -12.19 11.49 -14.60
N VAL A 38 -13.48 11.55 -14.32
CA VAL A 38 -13.99 11.71 -12.95
C VAL A 38 -14.45 10.34 -12.48
N VAL A 39 -13.90 9.93 -11.34
CA VAL A 39 -14.25 8.67 -10.69
C VAL A 39 -15.07 8.95 -9.45
N HIS A 40 -16.24 8.31 -9.33
CA HIS A 40 -16.97 8.22 -8.07
C HIS A 40 -16.27 7.18 -7.22
N MET A 41 -15.53 7.61 -6.23
CA MET A 41 -14.75 6.72 -5.36
C MET A 41 -15.70 5.86 -4.51
N ARG A 42 -15.55 4.54 -4.62
CA ARG A 42 -16.40 3.58 -3.92
C ARG A 42 -15.71 2.92 -2.73
N SER A 43 -14.39 2.80 -2.80
CA SER A 43 -13.57 2.31 -1.71
C SER A 43 -12.21 2.99 -1.72
N ASN A 44 -11.74 3.40 -0.56
CA ASN A 44 -10.39 3.91 -0.33
C ASN A 44 -9.77 3.23 0.88
N GLY A 45 -8.57 2.69 0.73
CA GLY A 45 -7.77 2.24 1.84
C GLY A 45 -7.10 3.41 2.56
N ILE A 46 -6.89 3.27 3.86
CA ILE A 46 -6.04 4.18 4.64
C ILE A 46 -4.64 3.61 4.72
N CYS A 47 -3.65 4.41 4.34
CA CYS A 47 -2.23 4.09 4.41
C CYS A 47 -1.58 4.70 5.66
N GLY A 48 -0.48 4.11 6.13
CA GLY A 48 0.36 4.69 7.18
C GLY A 48 0.90 6.08 6.82
N SER A 49 1.09 6.38 5.52
CA SER A 49 1.50 7.71 5.07
C SER A 49 0.43 8.79 5.31
N ASP A 50 -0.87 8.46 5.22
CA ASP A 50 -1.96 9.39 5.57
C ASP A 50 -1.87 9.78 7.06
N ILE A 51 -1.56 8.80 7.93
CA ILE A 51 -1.36 9.03 9.36
C ILE A 51 -0.08 9.86 9.61
N HIS A 52 0.99 9.64 8.84
CA HIS A 52 2.20 10.45 8.94
C HIS A 52 1.96 11.90 8.53
N PHE A 53 1.22 12.16 7.44
CA PHE A 53 0.85 13.51 7.06
C PHE A 53 -0.04 14.19 8.11
N TRP A 54 -0.92 13.43 8.76
CA TRP A 54 -1.71 13.96 9.87
C TRP A 54 -0.85 14.27 11.09
N HIS A 55 -0.12 13.28 11.65
CA HIS A 55 0.55 13.41 12.94
C HIS A 55 1.86 14.20 12.89
N ALA A 56 2.63 14.05 11.81
CA ALA A 56 3.94 14.69 11.67
C ALA A 56 3.94 15.86 10.67
N GLY A 57 2.85 16.05 9.93
CA GLY A 57 2.72 17.08 8.90
C GLY A 57 3.63 16.88 7.69
N ARG A 58 4.43 15.80 7.65
CA ARG A 58 5.44 15.59 6.60
C ARG A 58 5.92 14.16 6.48
N ILE A 59 6.43 13.82 5.28
CA ILE A 59 7.22 12.62 5.01
C ILE A 59 8.48 13.05 4.24
N GLY A 60 9.64 12.99 4.86
CA GLY A 60 10.87 13.52 4.26
C GLY A 60 10.75 15.02 3.94
N ALA A 61 10.93 15.38 2.67
CA ALA A 61 10.80 16.76 2.19
C ALA A 61 9.35 17.17 1.84
N LEU A 62 8.41 16.23 1.81
CA LEU A 62 7.01 16.47 1.47
C LEU A 62 6.26 16.97 2.72
N GLU A 63 5.77 18.21 2.70
CA GLU A 63 5.20 18.89 3.86
C GLU A 63 3.79 19.42 3.58
N VAL A 64 2.92 19.26 4.56
CA VAL A 64 1.55 19.81 4.55
C VAL A 64 1.60 21.26 5.01
N THR A 65 1.56 22.20 4.07
CA THR A 65 1.62 23.65 4.32
C THR A 65 0.27 24.35 4.23
N ALA A 66 -0.78 23.63 3.79
CA ALA A 66 -2.14 24.11 3.62
C ALA A 66 -3.12 22.95 3.78
N PRO A 67 -4.45 23.18 3.85
CA PRO A 67 -5.42 22.09 3.87
C PRO A 67 -5.19 21.11 2.71
N HIS A 68 -4.98 19.84 3.03
CA HIS A 68 -4.56 18.81 2.10
C HIS A 68 -5.48 17.59 2.19
N CYS A 69 -6.06 17.19 1.05
CA CYS A 69 -6.90 15.99 0.98
C CYS A 69 -6.03 14.72 0.96
N LEU A 70 -6.33 13.78 1.84
CA LEU A 70 -5.61 12.52 2.00
C LEU A 70 -6.09 11.42 1.03
N GLY A 71 -5.35 10.31 0.98
CA GLY A 71 -5.70 9.06 0.33
C GLY A 71 -5.10 8.85 -1.05
N HIS A 72 -4.72 7.58 -1.30
CA HIS A 72 -4.11 7.14 -2.56
C HIS A 72 -4.36 5.64 -2.88
N GLU A 73 -5.17 4.96 -2.09
CA GLU A 73 -5.50 3.55 -2.30
C GLU A 73 -6.98 3.44 -2.71
N GLY A 74 -7.32 3.84 -3.94
CA GLY A 74 -8.71 4.05 -4.34
C GLY A 74 -9.20 3.18 -5.48
N ALA A 75 -10.51 2.88 -5.45
CA ALA A 75 -11.24 2.28 -6.55
C ALA A 75 -12.66 2.85 -6.62
N GLY A 76 -13.22 2.91 -7.82
CA GLY A 76 -14.53 3.49 -8.02
C GLY A 76 -15.09 3.27 -9.43
N GLU A 77 -16.09 4.06 -9.75
CA GLU A 77 -16.80 4.02 -11.03
C GLU A 77 -16.57 5.31 -11.81
N VAL A 78 -16.27 5.20 -13.08
CA VAL A 78 -16.11 6.34 -13.98
C VAL A 78 -17.49 6.98 -14.20
N VAL A 79 -17.63 8.27 -13.84
CA VAL A 79 -18.88 9.04 -14.00
C VAL A 79 -18.77 10.12 -15.08
N TRP A 80 -17.56 10.38 -15.56
CA TRP A 80 -17.32 11.31 -16.66
C TRP A 80 -15.97 11.01 -17.32
N THR A 81 -15.91 11.23 -18.64
CA THR A 81 -14.68 11.05 -19.44
C THR A 81 -14.36 12.28 -20.25
N GLY A 82 -13.09 12.65 -20.31
CA GLY A 82 -12.59 13.70 -21.18
C GLY A 82 -12.68 13.34 -22.66
N SER A 83 -12.58 14.34 -23.53
CA SER A 83 -12.79 14.19 -24.98
C SER A 83 -11.71 13.36 -25.68
N SER A 84 -10.53 13.21 -25.10
CA SER A 84 -9.42 12.40 -25.63
C SER A 84 -9.44 10.94 -25.09
N VAL A 85 -10.30 10.65 -24.11
CA VAL A 85 -10.37 9.32 -23.50
C VAL A 85 -11.17 8.36 -24.41
N SER A 86 -10.53 7.28 -24.84
CA SER A 86 -11.14 6.29 -25.76
C SER A 86 -11.23 4.88 -25.19
N HIS A 87 -10.46 4.58 -24.13
CA HIS A 87 -10.36 3.22 -23.56
C HIS A 87 -11.22 3.02 -22.31
N LEU A 88 -11.81 4.11 -21.77
CA LEU A 88 -12.73 4.10 -20.65
C LEU A 88 -14.07 4.74 -21.04
N SER A 89 -15.13 4.27 -20.41
CA SER A 89 -16.51 4.77 -20.58
C SER A 89 -17.14 5.03 -19.21
N VAL A 90 -18.15 5.91 -19.18
CA VAL A 90 -18.99 6.09 -18.00
C VAL A 90 -19.63 4.75 -17.62
N GLY A 91 -19.57 4.41 -16.33
CA GLY A 91 -20.00 3.13 -15.79
C GLY A 91 -18.87 2.10 -15.65
N ASP A 92 -17.70 2.31 -16.27
CA ASP A 92 -16.55 1.42 -16.06
C ASP A 92 -16.11 1.43 -14.59
N ARG A 93 -15.87 0.24 -14.04
CA ARG A 93 -15.29 0.03 -12.71
C ARG A 93 -13.79 0.09 -12.83
N VAL A 94 -13.14 0.92 -12.01
CA VAL A 94 -11.69 1.16 -12.11
C VAL A 94 -11.00 1.17 -10.75
N ALA A 95 -9.74 0.76 -10.75
CA ALA A 95 -8.81 1.05 -9.68
C ALA A 95 -7.91 2.22 -10.09
N VAL A 96 -7.55 3.06 -9.14
CA VAL A 96 -6.80 4.29 -9.37
C VAL A 96 -5.33 4.06 -9.03
N GLU A 97 -4.47 4.06 -10.05
CA GLU A 97 -3.01 4.13 -9.86
C GLU A 97 -2.64 5.59 -9.54
N PRO A 98 -2.33 5.93 -8.27
CA PRO A 98 -2.35 7.30 -7.79
C PRO A 98 -1.26 8.21 -8.35
N GLY A 99 -0.23 7.64 -8.97
CA GLY A 99 0.92 8.37 -9.50
C GLY A 99 0.80 8.69 -10.97
N VAL A 100 0.71 9.98 -11.33
CA VAL A 100 0.72 10.44 -12.72
C VAL A 100 2.09 11.07 -13.02
N PRO A 101 2.99 10.39 -13.74
CA PRO A 101 4.32 10.90 -14.07
C PRO A 101 4.27 11.89 -15.24
N CYS A 102 5.38 12.59 -15.53
CA CYS A 102 5.44 13.54 -16.64
C CYS A 102 5.54 12.89 -18.03
N GLU A 103 5.78 11.58 -18.11
CA GLU A 103 5.89 10.74 -19.32
C GLU A 103 7.02 11.07 -20.31
N LYS A 104 7.80 12.12 -20.08
CA LYS A 104 8.83 12.62 -21.00
C LYS A 104 10.24 12.67 -20.42
N CYS A 105 10.43 12.55 -19.11
CA CYS A 105 11.77 12.53 -18.52
C CYS A 105 12.48 11.19 -18.78
N ARG A 106 13.76 11.13 -18.43
CA ARG A 106 14.59 9.94 -18.60
C ARG A 106 14.01 8.73 -17.86
N GLU A 107 13.59 8.93 -16.61
CA GLU A 107 13.02 7.89 -15.74
C GLU A 107 11.74 7.30 -16.37
N CYS A 108 10.86 8.18 -16.88
CA CYS A 108 9.65 7.73 -17.59
C CYS A 108 10.00 6.96 -18.87
N SER A 109 10.92 7.49 -19.68
CA SER A 109 11.32 6.85 -20.95
C SER A 109 12.03 5.50 -20.75
N SER A 110 12.67 5.29 -19.60
CA SER A 110 13.31 4.02 -19.23
C SER A 110 12.38 3.04 -18.50
N GLY A 111 11.10 3.37 -18.31
CA GLY A 111 10.12 2.55 -17.61
C GLY A 111 10.08 2.71 -16.09
N ASN A 112 11.00 3.48 -15.50
CA ASN A 112 11.08 3.73 -14.06
C ASN A 112 10.25 4.96 -13.66
N TYR A 113 9.01 5.07 -14.16
CA TYR A 113 8.18 6.27 -13.98
C TYR A 113 7.83 6.58 -12.52
N ASN A 114 7.92 5.60 -11.61
CA ASN A 114 7.80 5.80 -10.18
C ASN A 114 8.89 6.74 -9.60
N LEU A 115 10.02 6.89 -10.31
CA LEU A 115 11.14 7.78 -9.95
C LEU A 115 11.09 9.13 -10.68
N CYS A 116 10.01 9.41 -11.41
CA CYS A 116 9.82 10.71 -12.05
C CYS A 116 9.78 11.82 -11.00
N LEU A 117 10.63 12.86 -11.17
CA LEU A 117 10.69 13.97 -10.22
C LEU A 117 9.43 14.85 -10.26
N ASP A 118 8.72 14.86 -11.39
CA ASP A 118 7.48 15.61 -11.59
C ASP A 118 6.23 14.76 -11.37
N VAL A 119 6.33 13.61 -10.70
CA VAL A 119 5.18 12.74 -10.46
C VAL A 119 4.14 13.43 -9.58
N GLN A 120 2.91 13.52 -10.07
CA GLN A 120 1.76 13.97 -9.31
C GLN A 120 1.13 12.76 -8.62
N PHE A 121 1.33 12.63 -7.33
CA PHE A 121 0.85 11.46 -6.60
C PHE A 121 -0.31 11.86 -5.67
N SER A 122 -1.47 11.26 -5.88
CA SER A 122 -2.67 11.53 -5.09
C SER A 122 -2.40 11.40 -3.59
N GLY A 123 -2.88 12.35 -2.78
CA GLY A 123 -2.69 12.32 -1.33
C GLY A 123 -1.29 12.66 -0.83
N VAL A 124 -0.39 13.07 -1.73
CA VAL A 124 0.95 13.57 -1.37
C VAL A 124 1.05 15.05 -1.72
N PRO A 125 1.35 15.93 -0.76
CA PRO A 125 1.43 17.37 -1.04
C PRO A 125 2.34 17.71 -2.22
N PRO A 126 1.92 18.62 -3.12
CA PRO A 126 0.70 19.43 -3.09
C PRO A 126 -0.52 18.77 -3.78
N HIS A 127 -0.46 17.50 -4.18
CA HIS A 127 -1.46 16.84 -5.01
C HIS A 127 -2.58 16.24 -4.16
N THR A 128 -3.83 16.61 -4.51
CA THR A 128 -5.04 16.22 -3.77
C THR A 128 -5.26 14.71 -3.78
N GLY A 129 -5.73 14.16 -2.65
CA GLY A 129 -5.97 12.73 -2.45
C GLY A 129 -7.33 12.23 -2.92
N SER A 130 -7.51 10.93 -2.78
CA SER A 130 -8.66 10.18 -3.26
C SER A 130 -9.72 9.88 -2.17
N ILE A 131 -9.48 10.19 -0.88
CA ILE A 131 -10.52 10.05 0.16
C ILE A 131 -11.54 11.19 0.02
N ARG A 132 -12.37 11.04 -1.00
CA ARG A 132 -13.44 11.97 -1.40
C ARG A 132 -14.48 11.24 -2.24
N ARG A 133 -15.65 11.83 -2.46
CA ARG A 133 -16.68 11.20 -3.30
C ARG A 133 -16.31 11.18 -4.78
N TYR A 134 -15.90 12.32 -5.34
CA TYR A 134 -15.50 12.43 -6.74
C TYR A 134 -14.04 12.86 -6.88
N HIS A 135 -13.26 12.07 -7.59
CA HIS A 135 -11.85 12.31 -7.83
C HIS A 135 -11.57 12.46 -9.32
N VAL A 136 -10.84 13.51 -9.70
CA VAL A 136 -10.34 13.70 -11.07
C VAL A 136 -9.01 12.99 -11.18
N HIS A 137 -8.86 12.15 -12.19
CA HIS A 137 -7.60 11.45 -12.42
C HIS A 137 -7.33 11.23 -13.90
N SER A 138 -6.05 11.17 -14.29
CA SER A 138 -5.65 10.85 -15.67
C SER A 138 -6.18 9.46 -16.04
N ALA A 139 -6.91 9.37 -17.16
CA ALA A 139 -7.50 8.12 -17.63
C ALA A 139 -6.46 7.02 -17.85
N ARG A 140 -5.23 7.38 -18.22
CA ARG A 140 -4.12 6.46 -18.47
C ARG A 140 -3.73 5.64 -17.24
N TYR A 141 -3.94 6.18 -16.05
CA TYR A 141 -3.61 5.56 -14.76
C TYR A 141 -4.86 5.06 -14.02
N LEU A 142 -5.91 4.77 -14.78
CA LEU A 142 -7.11 4.08 -14.33
C LEU A 142 -7.15 2.69 -14.94
N HIS A 143 -7.16 1.67 -14.10
CA HIS A 143 -7.17 0.27 -14.52
C HIS A 143 -8.57 -0.31 -14.38
N LYS A 144 -9.15 -0.84 -15.47
CA LYS A 144 -10.46 -1.52 -15.40
C LYS A 144 -10.41 -2.69 -14.43
N LEU A 145 -11.38 -2.73 -13.54
CA LEU A 145 -11.58 -3.85 -12.63
C LEU A 145 -12.46 -4.91 -13.31
N PRO A 146 -12.02 -6.18 -13.35
CA PRO A 146 -12.87 -7.30 -13.67
C PRO A 146 -14.11 -7.37 -12.79
N ASP A 147 -15.20 -7.93 -13.30
CA ASP A 147 -16.47 -8.02 -12.57
C ASP A 147 -16.38 -8.85 -11.28
N GLU A 148 -15.47 -9.81 -11.23
CA GLU A 148 -15.20 -10.67 -10.08
C GLU A 148 -14.58 -9.91 -8.89
N LEU A 149 -13.90 -8.78 -9.16
CA LEU A 149 -13.25 -7.99 -8.11
C LEU A 149 -14.19 -6.91 -7.58
N SER A 150 -14.28 -6.79 -6.28
CA SER A 150 -14.99 -5.71 -5.61
C SER A 150 -14.18 -4.39 -5.68
N PHE A 151 -14.80 -3.26 -5.36
CA PHE A 151 -14.06 -2.00 -5.17
C PHE A 151 -13.10 -2.07 -3.99
N GLY A 152 -13.41 -2.89 -2.97
CA GLY A 152 -12.48 -3.17 -1.89
C GLY A 152 -11.21 -3.89 -2.37
N ASP A 153 -11.33 -4.87 -3.28
CA ASP A 153 -10.18 -5.50 -3.93
C ASP A 153 -9.40 -4.47 -4.75
N GLY A 154 -10.10 -3.59 -5.47
CA GLY A 154 -9.51 -2.50 -6.23
C GLY A 154 -8.68 -1.53 -5.37
N ALA A 155 -9.14 -1.21 -4.17
CA ALA A 155 -8.42 -0.38 -3.21
C ALA A 155 -7.17 -1.06 -2.62
N LEU A 156 -7.11 -2.40 -2.63
CA LEU A 156 -5.94 -3.18 -2.19
C LEU A 156 -4.86 -3.32 -3.27
N LEU A 157 -5.13 -2.90 -4.51
CA LEU A 157 -4.15 -3.02 -5.61
C LEU A 157 -2.94 -2.11 -5.41
N GLU A 158 -3.12 -0.94 -4.79
CA GLU A 158 -2.00 -0.04 -4.51
C GLU A 158 -0.97 -0.69 -3.57
N PRO A 159 -1.32 -1.12 -2.33
CA PRO A 159 -0.35 -1.77 -1.45
C PRO A 159 0.16 -3.11 -2.00
N LEU A 160 -0.64 -3.84 -2.78
CA LEU A 160 -0.17 -5.03 -3.50
C LEU A 160 0.89 -4.67 -4.53
N SER A 161 0.70 -3.59 -5.29
CA SER A 161 1.66 -3.12 -6.30
C SER A 161 3.01 -2.73 -5.70
N VAL A 162 3.01 -2.11 -4.51
CA VAL A 162 4.24 -1.83 -3.73
C VAL A 162 5.01 -3.12 -3.45
N VAL A 163 4.31 -4.15 -2.97
CA VAL A 163 4.93 -5.43 -2.63
C VAL A 163 5.41 -6.17 -3.89
N LEU A 164 4.61 -6.20 -4.95
CA LEU A 164 5.02 -6.86 -6.20
C LEU A 164 6.28 -6.22 -6.78
N HIS A 165 6.40 -4.89 -6.73
CA HIS A 165 7.61 -4.19 -7.16
C HIS A 165 8.83 -4.57 -6.29
N ALA A 166 8.66 -4.73 -4.98
CA ALA A 166 9.74 -5.20 -4.11
C ALA A 166 10.17 -6.63 -4.48
N PHE A 167 9.21 -7.52 -4.75
CA PHE A 167 9.48 -8.92 -5.14
C PHE A 167 10.09 -9.03 -6.54
N GLU A 168 9.77 -8.13 -7.46
CA GLU A 168 10.45 -8.04 -8.75
C GLU A 168 11.93 -7.66 -8.59
N ARG A 169 12.25 -6.73 -7.70
CA ARG A 169 13.62 -6.28 -7.44
C ARG A 169 14.45 -7.27 -6.61
N SER A 170 13.80 -8.06 -5.78
CA SER A 170 14.41 -9.08 -4.92
C SER A 170 13.51 -10.32 -4.88
N PRO A 171 13.48 -11.14 -5.94
CA PRO A 171 12.53 -12.26 -6.04
C PRO A 171 12.83 -13.36 -5.03
N VAL A 172 11.79 -13.92 -4.44
CA VAL A 172 11.85 -15.18 -3.69
C VAL A 172 12.08 -16.33 -4.66
N LYS A 173 12.92 -17.29 -4.29
CA LYS A 173 13.04 -18.56 -5.02
C LYS A 173 12.22 -19.65 -4.33
N LEU A 174 11.64 -20.51 -5.14
CA LEU A 174 10.83 -21.63 -4.68
C LEU A 174 11.61 -22.51 -3.68
N GLY A 175 11.01 -22.73 -2.51
CA GLY A 175 11.62 -23.54 -1.43
C GLY A 175 12.67 -22.81 -0.58
N GLU A 176 13.01 -21.55 -0.87
CA GLU A 176 13.92 -20.77 -0.01
C GLU A 176 13.18 -20.20 1.21
N ALA A 177 13.86 -20.25 2.36
CA ALA A 177 13.38 -19.56 3.56
C ALA A 177 13.29 -18.04 3.33
N THR A 178 12.25 -17.43 3.88
CA THR A 178 12.03 -15.98 3.77
C THR A 178 11.56 -15.42 5.10
N VAL A 179 12.10 -14.27 5.47
CA VAL A 179 11.68 -13.53 6.67
C VAL A 179 11.05 -12.20 6.27
N ILE A 180 9.88 -11.93 6.84
CA ILE A 180 9.14 -10.66 6.70
C ILE A 180 9.20 -9.92 8.04
N CYS A 181 9.82 -8.76 8.09
CA CYS A 181 9.88 -7.93 9.29
C CYS A 181 8.69 -6.97 9.32
N GLY A 182 7.81 -7.16 10.30
CA GLY A 182 6.55 -6.44 10.48
C GLY A 182 5.32 -7.19 9.96
N ALA A 183 4.30 -7.33 10.82
CA ALA A 183 3.00 -7.90 10.50
C ALA A 183 1.92 -6.79 10.35
N GLY A 184 2.31 -5.61 9.87
CA GLY A 184 1.41 -4.57 9.42
C GLY A 184 0.85 -4.87 8.02
N PRO A 185 0.02 -3.97 7.45
CA PRO A 185 -0.63 -4.21 6.14
C PRO A 185 0.35 -4.63 5.04
N ILE A 186 1.45 -3.90 4.86
CA ILE A 186 2.47 -4.20 3.83
C ILE A 186 3.16 -5.55 4.12
N GLY A 187 3.53 -5.81 5.39
CA GLY A 187 4.15 -7.09 5.76
C GLY A 187 3.23 -8.29 5.55
N LEU A 188 1.94 -8.13 5.80
CA LEU A 188 0.95 -9.18 5.56
C LEU A 188 0.72 -9.43 4.05
N VAL A 189 0.70 -8.37 3.24
CA VAL A 189 0.68 -8.52 1.78
C VAL A 189 1.96 -9.21 1.30
N ALA A 190 3.14 -8.81 1.82
CA ALA A 190 4.42 -9.44 1.50
C ALA A 190 4.45 -10.92 1.91
N LEU A 191 3.85 -11.25 3.07
CA LEU A 191 3.73 -12.62 3.56
C LEU A 191 2.88 -13.48 2.60
N ALA A 192 1.74 -12.95 2.13
CA ALA A 192 0.89 -13.64 1.16
C ALA A 192 1.58 -13.83 -0.19
N VAL A 193 2.26 -12.80 -0.70
CA VAL A 193 3.03 -12.87 -1.95
C VAL A 193 4.19 -13.85 -1.83
N ALA A 194 4.93 -13.85 -0.71
CA ALA A 194 6.01 -14.81 -0.45
C ALA A 194 5.50 -16.26 -0.45
N LYS A 195 4.34 -16.50 0.19
CA LYS A 195 3.69 -17.81 0.19
C LYS A 195 3.32 -18.25 -1.21
N ALA A 196 2.68 -17.37 -1.98
CA ALA A 196 2.30 -17.63 -3.37
C ALA A 196 3.51 -17.87 -4.28
N SER A 197 4.66 -17.25 -3.96
CA SER A 197 5.95 -17.45 -4.65
C SER A 197 6.69 -18.71 -4.21
N GLY A 198 6.14 -19.47 -3.27
CA GLY A 198 6.72 -20.75 -2.80
C GLY A 198 7.83 -20.61 -1.78
N ALA A 199 7.92 -19.52 -1.04
CA ALA A 199 8.82 -19.39 0.11
C ALA A 199 8.53 -20.46 1.18
N CYS A 200 9.56 -21.14 1.68
CA CYS A 200 9.42 -22.16 2.73
C CYS A 200 10.76 -22.41 3.43
N PRO A 201 10.84 -22.35 4.77
CA PRO A 201 9.85 -21.81 5.69
C PRO A 201 9.65 -20.31 5.54
N LEU A 202 8.50 -19.83 6.04
CA LEU A 202 8.12 -18.44 5.98
C LEU A 202 7.93 -17.90 7.40
N VAL A 203 8.73 -16.93 7.78
CA VAL A 203 8.72 -16.32 9.11
C VAL A 203 8.26 -14.88 9.02
N VAL A 204 7.43 -14.43 9.96
CA VAL A 204 7.00 -13.04 10.11
C VAL A 204 7.28 -12.56 11.54
N THR A 205 7.75 -11.32 11.67
CA THR A 205 8.06 -10.74 12.98
C THR A 205 7.21 -9.53 13.27
N ASP A 206 6.84 -9.32 14.53
CA ASP A 206 6.20 -8.09 15.01
C ASP A 206 6.39 -7.94 16.53
N LEU A 207 6.15 -6.75 17.09
CA LEU A 207 6.07 -6.51 18.52
C LEU A 207 4.72 -6.99 19.10
N ASP A 208 3.67 -6.95 18.28
CA ASP A 208 2.29 -7.24 18.65
C ASP A 208 1.93 -8.70 18.38
N GLU A 209 1.64 -9.44 19.45
CA GLU A 209 1.22 -10.85 19.35
C GLU A 209 -0.13 -11.03 18.66
N GLY A 210 -1.01 -10.05 18.72
CA GLY A 210 -2.31 -10.07 18.02
C GLY A 210 -2.11 -10.08 16.52
N ARG A 211 -1.19 -9.23 16.03
CA ARG A 211 -0.79 -9.18 14.63
C ARG A 211 -0.09 -10.47 14.17
N LEU A 212 0.74 -11.06 15.01
CA LEU A 212 1.37 -12.36 14.70
C LEU A 212 0.33 -13.48 14.58
N ARG A 213 -0.60 -13.57 15.55
CA ARG A 213 -1.71 -14.54 15.44
C ARG A 213 -2.58 -14.30 14.20
N PHE A 214 -2.80 -13.04 13.84
CA PHE A 214 -3.50 -12.71 12.59
C PHE A 214 -2.71 -13.20 11.37
N ALA A 215 -1.40 -12.95 11.33
CA ALA A 215 -0.51 -13.35 10.23
C ALA A 215 -0.54 -14.88 10.02
N GLU A 216 -0.44 -15.67 11.09
CA GLU A 216 -0.48 -17.14 11.06
C GLU A 216 -1.84 -17.68 10.58
N LYS A 217 -2.93 -17.02 10.98
CA LYS A 217 -4.27 -17.34 10.48
C LYS A 217 -4.47 -16.94 9.02
N PHE A 218 -3.96 -15.79 8.63
CA PHE A 218 -4.09 -15.23 7.28
C PHE A 218 -3.28 -16.03 6.25
N VAL A 219 -2.05 -16.44 6.63
CA VAL A 219 -1.17 -17.27 5.79
C VAL A 219 -0.82 -18.56 6.55
N PRO A 220 -1.62 -19.62 6.44
CA PRO A 220 -1.37 -20.87 7.12
C PRO A 220 0.01 -21.45 6.81
N GLY A 221 0.74 -21.81 7.88
CA GLY A 221 2.11 -22.29 7.82
C GLY A 221 3.18 -21.19 7.92
N ALA A 222 2.80 -19.93 8.04
CA ALA A 222 3.70 -18.87 8.48
C ALA A 222 4.01 -19.04 9.98
N ILE A 223 5.21 -18.64 10.39
CA ILE A 223 5.71 -18.72 11.76
C ILE A 223 5.84 -17.30 12.30
N GLY A 224 5.05 -16.97 13.32
CA GLY A 224 5.12 -15.68 14.00
C GLY A 224 6.24 -15.66 15.03
N VAL A 225 7.11 -14.66 14.98
CA VAL A 225 8.19 -14.46 15.95
C VAL A 225 8.06 -13.08 16.59
N LYS A 226 7.81 -13.07 17.90
CA LYS A 226 7.72 -11.81 18.66
C LYS A 226 9.08 -11.16 18.79
N ILE A 227 9.17 -9.89 18.42
CA ILE A 227 10.35 -9.07 18.67
C ILE A 227 10.43 -8.77 20.16
N ARG A 228 11.58 -9.05 20.75
CA ARG A 228 11.92 -8.76 22.13
C ARG A 228 12.79 -7.52 22.20
N ALA A 229 12.22 -6.44 22.74
CA ALA A 229 12.84 -5.10 22.77
C ALA A 229 14.11 -5.06 23.67
N GLU A 230 14.25 -6.01 24.60
CA GLU A 230 15.41 -6.17 25.48
C GLU A 230 16.63 -6.77 24.80
N LEU A 231 16.46 -7.40 23.64
CA LEU A 231 17.57 -7.98 22.87
C LEU A 231 18.17 -6.94 21.92
N GLY A 232 19.49 -7.01 21.77
CA GLY A 232 20.17 -6.28 20.70
C GLY A 232 19.77 -6.80 19.32
N PRO A 233 19.95 -5.98 18.26
CA PRO A 233 19.56 -6.38 16.91
C PRO A 233 20.17 -7.70 16.41
N GLU A 234 21.45 -7.95 16.70
CA GLU A 234 22.15 -9.17 16.32
C GLU A 234 21.60 -10.40 17.07
N GLU A 235 21.37 -10.25 18.39
CA GLU A 235 20.78 -11.31 19.22
C GLU A 235 19.36 -11.65 18.75
N MET A 236 18.56 -10.63 18.45
CA MET A 236 17.19 -10.81 17.93
C MET A 236 17.20 -11.51 16.55
N ALA A 237 18.14 -11.15 15.67
CA ALA A 237 18.33 -11.85 14.40
C ALA A 237 18.68 -13.33 14.62
N GLY A 238 19.54 -13.63 15.60
CA GLY A 238 19.88 -15.00 16.02
C GLY A 238 18.64 -15.79 16.45
N GLU A 239 17.74 -15.20 17.24
CA GLU A 239 16.50 -15.85 17.67
C GLU A 239 15.55 -16.13 16.50
N ILE A 240 15.43 -15.17 15.56
CA ILE A 240 14.61 -15.36 14.34
C ILE A 240 15.18 -16.51 13.50
N LEU A 241 16.49 -16.52 13.30
CA LEU A 241 17.17 -17.57 12.52
C LEU A 241 17.08 -18.96 13.17
N LYS A 242 17.02 -19.05 14.49
CA LYS A 242 16.72 -20.32 15.19
C LYS A 242 15.36 -20.87 14.80
N GLN A 243 14.34 -20.01 14.67
CA GLN A 243 13.01 -20.43 14.22
C GLN A 243 13.01 -20.88 12.76
N VAL A 244 13.75 -20.19 11.89
CA VAL A 244 13.97 -20.64 10.50
C VAL A 244 14.59 -22.03 10.47
N GLY A 245 15.66 -22.27 11.25
CA GLY A 245 16.36 -23.58 11.34
C GLY A 245 15.48 -24.67 11.95
N ALA A 246 14.72 -24.37 13.01
CA ALA A 246 13.79 -25.31 13.64
C ALA A 246 12.68 -25.78 12.68
N ALA A 247 12.33 -24.93 11.71
CA ALA A 247 11.39 -25.25 10.64
C ALA A 247 12.06 -25.95 9.43
N GLY A 248 13.32 -26.32 9.54
CA GLY A 248 14.08 -27.01 8.48
C GLY A 248 14.64 -26.11 7.39
N GLY A 249 14.61 -24.78 7.59
CA GLY A 249 15.14 -23.80 6.64
C GLY A 249 16.61 -23.47 6.86
N GLU A 250 17.25 -23.00 5.81
CA GLU A 250 18.58 -22.36 5.86
C GLU A 250 18.45 -20.86 6.07
N ARG A 251 19.57 -20.17 6.30
CA ARG A 251 19.56 -18.69 6.35
C ARG A 251 18.92 -18.13 5.07
N PRO A 252 17.99 -17.16 5.20
CA PRO A 252 17.28 -16.61 4.05
C PRO A 252 18.24 -15.90 3.09
N ARG A 253 17.97 -16.01 1.80
CA ARG A 253 18.63 -15.17 0.80
C ARG A 253 18.06 -13.76 0.84
N VAL A 254 16.74 -13.62 0.99
CA VAL A 254 16.05 -12.34 1.03
C VAL A 254 15.31 -12.18 2.35
N VAL A 255 15.47 -11.00 2.95
CA VAL A 255 14.67 -10.52 4.08
C VAL A 255 13.92 -9.27 3.63
N TYR A 256 12.60 -9.24 3.79
CA TYR A 256 11.78 -8.06 3.48
C TYR A 256 11.51 -7.27 4.75
N GLU A 257 11.94 -6.02 4.77
CA GLU A 257 11.75 -5.11 5.88
C GLU A 257 10.57 -4.17 5.59
N CYS A 258 9.48 -4.34 6.33
CA CYS A 258 8.20 -3.66 6.08
C CYS A 258 7.82 -2.64 7.17
N THR A 259 8.69 -2.37 8.14
CA THR A 259 8.39 -1.46 9.26
C THR A 259 8.95 -0.06 9.09
N GLY A 260 10.11 0.08 8.44
CA GLY A 260 10.87 1.32 8.37
C GLY A 260 11.50 1.75 9.71
N VAL A 261 11.41 0.91 10.76
CA VAL A 261 12.00 1.19 12.08
C VAL A 261 13.48 0.85 12.06
N GLN A 262 14.34 1.77 12.50
CA GLN A 262 15.80 1.58 12.49
C GLN A 262 16.24 0.25 13.11
N GLY A 263 15.75 -0.10 14.30
CA GLY A 263 16.11 -1.38 14.96
C GLY A 263 15.71 -2.61 14.14
N SER A 264 14.59 -2.55 13.41
CA SER A 264 14.15 -3.61 12.51
C SER A 264 15.04 -3.73 11.28
N VAL A 265 15.42 -2.60 10.66
CA VAL A 265 16.35 -2.57 9.51
C VAL A 265 17.72 -3.12 9.91
N VAL A 266 18.22 -2.75 11.10
CA VAL A 266 19.50 -3.25 11.63
C VAL A 266 19.41 -4.76 11.93
N THR A 267 18.33 -5.22 12.56
CA THR A 267 18.08 -6.66 12.78
C THR A 267 18.02 -7.42 11.45
N ALA A 268 17.30 -6.87 10.46
CA ALA A 268 17.19 -7.45 9.13
C ALA A 268 18.56 -7.64 8.46
N ALA A 269 19.48 -6.70 8.65
CA ALA A 269 20.81 -6.75 8.06
C ALA A 269 21.68 -7.93 8.55
N PHE A 270 21.41 -8.48 9.74
CA PHE A 270 22.10 -9.64 10.28
C PHE A 270 21.54 -11.00 9.80
N MET A 271 20.39 -11.03 9.14
CA MET A 271 19.70 -12.28 8.83
C MET A 271 20.08 -12.94 7.50
N PRO A 272 20.34 -12.22 6.40
CA PRO A 272 20.66 -12.86 5.12
C PRO A 272 21.90 -13.74 5.18
N ARG A 273 21.93 -14.80 4.36
CA ARG A 273 23.17 -15.53 4.08
C ARG A 273 24.18 -14.63 3.36
N PRO A 274 25.49 -14.99 3.32
CA PRO A 274 26.44 -14.29 2.46
C PRO A 274 25.94 -14.17 1.01
N ALA A 275 26.15 -13.02 0.40
CA ALA A 275 25.60 -12.61 -0.90
C ALA A 275 24.06 -12.63 -0.95
N GLY A 276 23.43 -12.40 0.20
CA GLY A 276 21.98 -12.25 0.32
C GLY A 276 21.54 -10.79 0.28
N GLU A 277 20.26 -10.55 0.54
CA GLU A 277 19.64 -9.24 0.31
C GLU A 277 18.69 -8.85 1.45
N VAL A 278 18.67 -7.57 1.79
CA VAL A 278 17.57 -6.96 2.56
C VAL A 278 16.83 -6.02 1.64
N MET A 279 15.55 -6.29 1.42
CA MET A 279 14.64 -5.40 0.67
C MET A 279 13.85 -4.55 1.66
N VAL A 280 14.18 -3.27 1.74
CA VAL A 280 13.52 -2.30 2.61
C VAL A 280 12.33 -1.69 1.87
N ILE A 281 11.13 -1.93 2.39
CA ILE A 281 9.86 -1.42 1.90
C ILE A 281 9.31 -0.34 2.84
N GLY A 282 9.54 -0.53 4.15
CA GLY A 282 9.05 0.35 5.19
C GLY A 282 9.58 1.78 5.05
N VAL A 283 8.69 2.76 5.25
CA VAL A 283 9.07 4.18 5.28
C VAL A 283 9.63 4.52 6.65
N GLY A 284 10.88 4.91 6.70
CA GLY A 284 11.60 5.16 7.95
C GLY A 284 11.95 6.63 8.19
N ARG A 285 12.85 6.84 9.13
CA ARG A 285 13.42 8.15 9.45
C ARG A 285 14.27 8.68 8.30
N GLN A 286 14.44 10.01 8.23
CA GLN A 286 15.29 10.64 7.23
C GLN A 286 16.75 10.16 7.27
N THR A 287 17.24 9.82 8.46
CA THR A 287 18.59 9.30 8.65
C THR A 287 18.52 8.10 9.59
N MET A 288 19.19 7.01 9.23
CA MET A 288 19.37 5.83 10.08
C MET A 288 20.83 5.69 10.45
N ASN A 289 21.10 5.46 11.74
CA ASN A 289 22.41 5.18 12.29
C ASN A 289 22.54 3.67 12.60
N GLU A 290 23.71 3.24 13.08
CA GLU A 290 23.94 1.91 13.65
C GLU A 290 23.81 0.74 12.66
N LEU A 291 23.82 1.01 11.34
CA LEU A 291 23.90 -0.10 10.37
C LEU A 291 25.19 -0.91 10.62
N PRO A 292 25.11 -2.26 10.65
CA PRO A 292 26.27 -3.11 10.93
C PRO A 292 27.19 -3.20 9.70
N PHE A 293 27.87 -2.09 9.38
CA PHE A 293 28.61 -1.88 8.14
C PHE A 293 29.60 -3.00 7.85
N MET A 294 30.43 -3.40 8.85
CA MET A 294 31.41 -4.46 8.64
C MET A 294 30.76 -5.82 8.39
N HIS A 295 29.64 -6.12 9.07
CA HIS A 295 28.91 -7.36 8.86
C HIS A 295 28.38 -7.46 7.42
N ILE A 296 27.63 -6.44 6.97
CA ILE A 296 27.05 -6.43 5.61
C ILE A 296 28.14 -6.39 4.53
N SER A 297 29.23 -5.64 4.76
CA SER A 297 30.34 -5.50 3.83
C SER A 297 31.11 -6.83 3.66
N MET A 298 31.45 -7.50 4.77
CA MET A 298 32.22 -8.76 4.73
C MET A 298 31.38 -9.95 4.25
N ALA A 299 30.06 -9.87 4.38
CA ALA A 299 29.13 -10.89 3.89
C ALA A 299 28.55 -10.56 2.50
N GLU A 300 28.94 -9.45 1.88
CA GLU A 300 28.40 -8.96 0.59
C GLU A 300 26.86 -8.91 0.59
N VAL A 301 26.26 -8.44 1.70
CA VAL A 301 24.80 -8.31 1.79
C VAL A 301 24.33 -7.02 1.11
N ASP A 302 23.45 -7.15 0.13
CA ASP A 302 22.85 -6.02 -0.56
C ASP A 302 21.74 -5.40 0.29
N LEU A 303 21.77 -4.07 0.46
CA LEU A 303 20.63 -3.29 0.93
C LEU A 303 19.93 -2.68 -0.28
N LYS A 304 18.68 -3.10 -0.52
CA LYS A 304 17.85 -2.63 -1.62
C LYS A 304 16.65 -1.87 -1.09
N PHE A 305 16.19 -0.92 -1.87
CA PHE A 305 15.08 -0.04 -1.52
C PHE A 305 14.09 0.03 -2.67
N ILE A 306 12.83 0.30 -2.37
CA ILE A 306 11.82 0.66 -3.36
C ILE A 306 11.25 2.04 -3.05
N ASN A 307 10.73 2.68 -4.08
CA ASN A 307 9.87 3.85 -3.97
C ASN A 307 8.62 3.58 -4.80
N ARG A 308 7.48 3.32 -4.14
CA ARG A 308 6.23 3.00 -4.83
C ARG A 308 6.39 1.79 -5.76
N TYR A 309 6.02 1.90 -7.04
CA TYR A 309 6.01 0.84 -8.05
C TYR A 309 5.97 1.40 -9.46
N HIS A 310 6.23 0.53 -10.43
CA HIS A 310 5.94 0.75 -11.84
C HIS A 310 5.50 -0.57 -12.48
N HIS A 311 4.60 -0.50 -13.48
CA HIS A 311 4.13 -1.63 -14.32
C HIS A 311 3.55 -2.85 -13.57
N SER A 312 3.26 -2.77 -12.27
CA SER A 312 2.80 -3.90 -11.44
C SER A 312 1.28 -4.10 -11.46
N TRP A 313 0.48 -3.06 -11.78
CA TRP A 313 -0.97 -3.09 -11.69
C TRP A 313 -1.66 -4.20 -12.50
N PRO A 314 -1.30 -4.45 -13.79
CA PRO A 314 -1.93 -5.55 -14.53
C PRO A 314 -1.65 -6.93 -13.94
N ALA A 315 -0.47 -7.13 -13.34
CA ALA A 315 -0.14 -8.37 -12.64
C ALA A 315 -0.94 -8.48 -11.33
N ALA A 316 -1.02 -7.40 -10.55
CA ALA A 316 -1.79 -7.34 -9.31
C ALA A 316 -3.26 -7.70 -9.53
N ILE A 317 -3.90 -7.13 -10.57
CA ILE A 317 -5.28 -7.43 -10.94
C ILE A 317 -5.45 -8.93 -11.23
N ARG A 318 -4.58 -9.52 -12.08
CA ARG A 318 -4.66 -10.94 -12.41
C ARG A 318 -4.49 -11.85 -11.20
N LEU A 319 -3.58 -11.53 -10.27
CA LEU A 319 -3.36 -12.33 -9.07
C LEU A 319 -4.60 -12.38 -8.16
N LEU A 320 -5.32 -11.26 -8.04
CA LEU A 320 -6.58 -11.21 -7.29
C LEU A 320 -7.71 -11.88 -8.07
N GLN A 321 -7.86 -11.59 -9.37
CA GLN A 321 -8.92 -12.12 -10.24
C GLN A 321 -8.91 -13.65 -10.29
N HIS A 322 -7.73 -14.25 -10.41
CA HIS A 322 -7.58 -15.71 -10.49
C HIS A 322 -7.45 -16.39 -9.12
N GLY A 323 -7.65 -15.65 -8.03
CA GLY A 323 -7.63 -16.21 -6.67
C GLY A 323 -6.26 -16.74 -6.22
N VAL A 324 -5.16 -16.34 -6.89
CA VAL A 324 -3.79 -16.65 -6.45
C VAL A 324 -3.52 -15.96 -5.10
N LEU A 325 -4.05 -14.76 -4.94
CA LEU A 325 -4.05 -14.01 -3.69
C LEU A 325 -5.48 -13.64 -3.31
N ASN A 326 -5.79 -13.74 -2.01
CA ASN A 326 -7.00 -13.19 -1.41
C ASN A 326 -6.59 -12.24 -0.28
N LEU A 327 -6.69 -10.94 -0.52
CA LEU A 327 -6.30 -9.91 0.45
C LEU A 327 -7.48 -9.33 1.24
N ASN A 328 -8.73 -9.72 0.92
CA ASN A 328 -9.93 -9.23 1.61
C ASN A 328 -9.90 -9.39 3.14
N PRO A 329 -9.34 -10.49 3.71
CA PRO A 329 -9.26 -10.63 5.16
C PRO A 329 -8.42 -9.55 5.86
N LEU A 330 -7.56 -8.84 5.13
CA LEU A 330 -6.79 -7.70 5.68
C LEU A 330 -7.69 -6.52 6.05
N VAL A 331 -8.83 -6.36 5.36
CA VAL A 331 -9.76 -5.25 5.58
C VAL A 331 -10.62 -5.56 6.81
N THR A 332 -10.11 -5.21 7.98
CA THR A 332 -10.75 -5.49 9.27
C THR A 332 -11.84 -4.48 9.64
N HIS A 333 -11.74 -3.25 9.14
CA HIS A 333 -12.68 -2.17 9.46
C HIS A 333 -13.15 -1.46 8.19
N ARG A 334 -14.43 -1.11 8.16
CA ARG A 334 -15.07 -0.38 7.06
C ARG A 334 -15.91 0.74 7.62
N PHE A 335 -15.72 1.93 7.10
CA PHE A 335 -16.45 3.14 7.51
C PHE A 335 -17.08 3.81 6.30
N PRO A 336 -18.26 4.45 6.43
CA PRO A 336 -18.77 5.31 5.39
C PRO A 336 -17.89 6.57 5.22
N LEU A 337 -17.94 7.21 4.05
CA LEU A 337 -17.15 8.41 3.75
C LEU A 337 -17.38 9.53 4.78
N GLU A 338 -18.61 9.66 5.28
CA GLU A 338 -18.99 10.65 6.27
C GLU A 338 -18.33 10.43 7.64
N GLN A 339 -17.77 9.25 7.89
CA GLN A 339 -17.00 8.88 9.09
C GLN A 339 -15.51 8.71 8.80
N ALA A 340 -14.98 9.40 7.79
CA ALA A 340 -13.57 9.26 7.41
C ALA A 340 -12.60 9.75 8.51
N VAL A 341 -13.02 10.67 9.37
CA VAL A 341 -12.25 11.11 10.55
C VAL A 341 -12.11 9.96 11.56
N GLU A 342 -13.21 9.29 11.87
CA GLU A 342 -13.23 8.11 12.75
C GLU A 342 -12.42 6.97 12.16
N ALA A 343 -12.52 6.76 10.84
CA ALA A 343 -11.75 5.76 10.13
C ALA A 343 -10.23 5.98 10.24
N LEU A 344 -9.78 7.23 10.02
CA LEU A 344 -8.37 7.59 10.14
C LEU A 344 -7.88 7.45 11.59
N THR A 345 -8.70 7.86 12.55
CA THR A 345 -8.42 7.73 13.99
C THR A 345 -8.29 6.27 14.39
N ALA A 346 -9.23 5.41 13.96
CA ALA A 346 -9.17 3.97 14.21
C ALA A 346 -7.93 3.31 13.57
N SER A 347 -7.53 3.76 12.38
CA SER A 347 -6.31 3.27 11.71
C SER A 347 -5.03 3.68 12.44
N ALA A 348 -5.02 4.84 13.09
CA ALA A 348 -3.88 5.35 13.86
C ALA A 348 -3.78 4.73 15.27
N ASP A 349 -4.88 4.29 15.85
CA ASP A 349 -4.92 3.67 17.18
C ASP A 349 -4.43 2.23 17.14
N ARG A 350 -3.29 1.97 17.80
CA ARG A 350 -2.72 0.62 17.92
C ARG A 350 -3.60 -0.35 18.70
N ASN A 351 -4.52 0.14 19.54
CA ASN A 351 -5.41 -0.68 20.36
C ASN A 351 -6.72 -1.00 19.63
N SER A 352 -6.99 -0.42 18.48
CA SER A 352 -8.21 -0.67 17.70
C SER A 352 -8.30 -2.10 17.14
N GLY A 353 -7.16 -2.81 17.06
CA GLY A 353 -7.08 -4.11 16.40
C GLY A 353 -7.16 -4.00 14.86
N SER A 354 -7.08 -2.80 14.30
CA SER A 354 -7.15 -2.60 12.85
C SER A 354 -5.88 -3.12 12.17
N ILE A 355 -6.07 -3.79 11.03
CA ILE A 355 -5.02 -4.14 10.08
C ILE A 355 -5.09 -3.18 8.90
N LYS A 356 -6.16 -3.24 8.11
CA LYS A 356 -6.47 -2.31 7.04
C LYS A 356 -7.85 -1.74 7.25
N VAL A 357 -7.98 -0.42 7.12
CA VAL A 357 -9.24 0.30 7.23
C VAL A 357 -9.63 0.80 5.85
N HIS A 358 -10.86 0.53 5.43
CA HIS A 358 -11.44 1.06 4.21
C HIS A 358 -12.53 2.09 4.51
N ILE A 359 -12.55 3.14 3.71
CA ILE A 359 -13.62 4.14 3.64
C ILE A 359 -14.43 3.81 2.39
N GLU A 360 -15.73 3.60 2.55
CA GLU A 360 -16.65 3.22 1.47
C GLU A 360 -17.72 4.29 1.25
N ASP A 361 -17.99 4.63 -0.02
CA ASP A 361 -19.12 5.46 -0.39
C ASP A 361 -20.14 4.63 -1.18
N LYS A 362 -21.31 4.41 -0.56
CA LYS A 362 -22.43 3.65 -1.14
C LYS A 362 -23.54 4.55 -1.69
N GLU A 363 -23.41 5.87 -1.57
CA GLU A 363 -24.41 6.79 -2.10
C GLU A 363 -24.53 6.67 -3.62
N GLY A 364 -25.77 6.76 -4.12
CA GLY A 364 -26.07 6.66 -5.54
C GLY A 364 -25.94 5.26 -6.14
N LEU A 365 -25.69 4.22 -5.33
CA LEU A 365 -25.85 2.84 -5.79
C LEU A 365 -27.34 2.52 -5.87
N THR A 366 -27.82 2.19 -7.06
CA THR A 366 -29.20 1.68 -7.22
C THR A 366 -29.29 0.27 -6.63
N GLY A 367 -30.45 -0.07 -6.04
CA GLY A 367 -30.64 -1.31 -5.25
C GLY A 367 -30.38 -2.64 -6.00
N GLU A 368 -30.22 -2.61 -7.33
CA GLU A 368 -29.86 -3.79 -8.16
C GLU A 368 -28.38 -4.14 -8.01
N THR A 369 -27.48 -3.15 -7.89
CA THR A 369 -26.04 -3.39 -7.73
C THR A 369 -25.66 -3.97 -6.35
N VAL A 370 -26.54 -3.82 -5.35
CA VAL A 370 -26.30 -4.30 -3.96
C VAL A 370 -26.74 -5.76 -3.76
N ARG A 371 -27.73 -6.25 -4.54
CA ARG A 371 -28.33 -7.59 -4.35
C ARG A 371 -27.52 -8.73 -4.96
N GLU A 372 -26.69 -8.51 -5.95
CA GLU A 372 -25.94 -9.58 -6.61
C GLU A 372 -24.69 -10.05 -5.84
N LYS A 373 -24.18 -9.28 -4.89
CA LYS A 373 -22.92 -9.57 -4.18
C LYS A 373 -23.07 -10.09 -2.74
N SER A 374 -24.29 -10.29 -2.23
CA SER A 374 -24.51 -10.92 -0.91
C SER A 374 -24.64 -12.46 -0.98
N LYS A 375 -24.33 -13.07 -2.12
CA LYS A 375 -24.50 -14.53 -2.37
C LYS A 375 -23.23 -15.23 -2.85
N LEU A 376 -22.04 -14.71 -2.53
CA LEU A 376 -20.79 -15.43 -2.74
C LEU A 376 -19.97 -15.48 -1.46
#